data_6dc32868e234ad74c6e3ad87887d34e0
#
_entry.id   6dc32868e234ad74c6e3ad87887d34e0
#
_cell.length_a   1.000
_cell.length_b   1.000
_cell.length_c   1.000
_cell.angle_alpha   90.00
_cell.angle_beta   90.00
_cell.angle_gamma   90.00
#
_symmetry.space_group_name_H-M   'P 1'
#
loop_
_entity.id
_entity.type
_entity.pdbx_description
1 polymer ?
#
loop_
_entity_poly.entity_id
_entity_poly.type
_entity_poly.pdbx_seq_one_letter_code
_entity_poly.pdbx_strand_id
1 'polypeptide(L)'
;MPKIDISKVPVRSGSFYPALFKPPHEGRHKQPLGDAGGLTQFGVNLTRIAAGSASALRHWHETEDEFIYMLEGELVLVENDGETVLKPGDAAAFKAGSGNAHRLLNRTSKEAVYLEVGTRAAADHVHYPDDDLTLVRDADGRRYLHKSGEPYT
;
A
#
# COMPACT_ATOMS: atom_id res chain seq x y z
N MET A 1 -18.16 19.85 10.23
CA MET A 1 -17.94 20.15 8.79
C MET A 1 -17.43 18.90 8.08
N PRO A 2 -18.08 18.41 7.01
CA PRO A 2 -17.60 17.24 6.28
C PRO A 2 -16.31 17.49 5.44
N LYS A 3 -15.93 18.75 5.20
CA LYS A 3 -14.69 19.06 4.50
C LYS A 3 -13.47 18.69 5.36
N ILE A 4 -12.54 17.95 4.79
CA ILE A 4 -11.28 17.58 5.43
C ILE A 4 -10.23 18.63 5.10
N ASP A 5 -9.58 19.19 6.12
CA ASP A 5 -8.39 20.01 5.93
C ASP A 5 -7.17 19.10 5.84
N ILE A 6 -6.75 18.82 4.61
CA ILE A 6 -5.67 17.87 4.33
C ILE A 6 -4.35 18.33 5.00
N SER A 7 -4.13 19.64 5.12
CA SER A 7 -2.91 20.18 5.74
C SER A 7 -2.76 19.76 7.22
N LYS A 8 -3.86 19.41 7.87
CA LYS A 8 -3.88 18.98 9.28
C LYS A 8 -3.88 17.47 9.46
N VAL A 9 -3.97 16.69 8.39
CA VAL A 9 -3.96 15.22 8.49
C VAL A 9 -2.51 14.76 8.69
N PRO A 10 -2.23 14.01 9.78
CA PRO A 10 -0.87 13.55 10.04
C PRO A 10 -0.32 12.67 8.91
N VAL A 11 0.97 12.82 8.64
CA VAL A 11 1.68 12.00 7.66
C VAL A 11 2.31 10.80 8.38
N ARG A 12 2.08 9.61 7.86
CA ARG A 12 2.74 8.38 8.28
C ARG A 12 3.79 8.02 7.24
N SER A 13 5.05 7.91 7.67
CA SER A 13 6.16 7.61 6.76
C SER A 13 6.71 6.21 7.00
N GLY A 14 7.21 5.56 5.93
CA GLY A 14 7.78 4.23 5.99
C GLY A 14 6.73 3.12 6.00
N SER A 15 7.07 2.01 6.63
CA SER A 15 6.22 0.82 6.70
C SER A 15 6.29 0.17 8.08
N PHE A 16 5.36 -0.76 8.34
CA PHE A 16 5.37 -1.60 9.54
C PHE A 16 6.11 -2.93 9.32
N TYR A 17 6.75 -3.12 8.18
CA TYR A 17 7.50 -4.34 7.88
C TYR A 17 8.57 -4.63 8.93
N PRO A 18 8.97 -5.90 9.08
CA PRO A 18 10.20 -6.24 9.81
C PRO A 18 11.38 -5.43 9.27
N ALA A 19 12.34 -5.13 10.14
CA ALA A 19 13.46 -4.21 9.82
C ALA A 19 14.17 -4.54 8.51
N LEU A 20 14.33 -5.81 8.19
CA LEU A 20 14.95 -6.30 6.95
C LEU A 20 14.29 -5.71 5.69
N PHE A 21 12.97 -5.49 5.72
CA PHE A 21 12.18 -5.07 4.55
C PHE A 21 11.86 -3.58 4.54
N LYS A 22 12.29 -2.81 5.54
CA LYS A 22 11.93 -1.38 5.65
C LYS A 22 12.58 -0.46 4.61
N PRO A 23 13.90 -0.59 4.30
CA PRO A 23 14.62 0.43 3.54
C PRO A 23 13.96 0.86 2.22
N PRO A 24 13.46 -0.04 1.35
CA PRO A 24 12.87 0.38 0.08
C PRO A 24 11.60 1.24 0.22
N HIS A 25 11.01 1.29 1.42
CA HIS A 25 9.70 1.91 1.66
C HIS A 25 9.78 3.13 2.58
N GLU A 26 10.96 3.58 2.94
CA GLU A 26 11.14 4.75 3.82
C GLU A 26 10.70 6.05 3.16
N GLY A 27 10.72 6.12 1.83
CA GLY A 27 10.21 7.24 1.05
C GLY A 27 8.72 7.20 0.75
N ARG A 28 7.96 6.33 1.41
CA ARG A 28 6.50 6.28 1.31
C ARG A 28 5.87 7.11 2.41
N HIS A 29 5.03 8.08 2.02
CA HIS A 29 4.36 8.99 2.95
C HIS A 29 2.85 8.94 2.72
N LYS A 30 2.08 8.58 3.73
CA LYS A 30 0.62 8.45 3.65
C LYS A 30 -0.09 9.42 4.57
N GLN A 31 -1.13 10.07 4.05
CA GLN A 31 -2.10 10.83 4.83
C GLN A 31 -3.43 10.08 4.81
N PRO A 32 -3.90 9.52 5.94
CA PRO A 32 -5.15 8.76 5.99
C PRO A 32 -6.37 9.68 6.01
N LEU A 33 -6.82 10.11 4.84
CA LEU A 33 -7.92 11.05 4.68
C LEU A 33 -9.25 10.48 5.14
N GLY A 34 -9.50 9.21 4.88
CA GLY A 34 -10.73 8.53 5.31
C GLY A 34 -10.86 8.51 6.83
N ASP A 35 -9.76 8.20 7.52
CA ASP A 35 -9.70 8.20 8.99
C ASP A 35 -9.98 9.59 9.54
N ALA A 36 -9.40 10.62 8.94
CA ALA A 36 -9.62 12.01 9.34
C ALA A 36 -11.10 12.41 9.20
N GLY A 37 -11.81 11.82 8.26
CA GLY A 37 -13.25 12.02 8.05
C GLY A 37 -14.14 11.08 8.87
N GLY A 38 -13.56 10.19 9.68
CA GLY A 38 -14.31 9.23 10.51
C GLY A 38 -14.87 8.03 9.73
N LEU A 39 -14.36 7.76 8.52
CA LEU A 39 -14.80 6.63 7.71
C LEU A 39 -14.22 5.32 8.26
N THR A 40 -15.03 4.28 8.29
CA THR A 40 -14.64 2.98 8.88
C THR A 40 -14.74 1.80 7.92
N GLN A 41 -15.51 1.92 6.85
CA GLN A 41 -15.79 0.79 5.95
C GLN A 41 -14.69 0.58 4.91
N PHE A 42 -13.95 1.63 4.60
CA PHE A 42 -12.81 1.57 3.67
C PHE A 42 -11.77 2.61 4.06
N GLY A 43 -10.53 2.38 3.65
CA GLY A 43 -9.44 3.33 3.82
C GLY A 43 -9.31 4.23 2.60
N VAL A 44 -8.97 5.50 2.82
CA VAL A 44 -8.61 6.46 1.76
C VAL A 44 -7.34 7.14 2.18
N ASN A 45 -6.28 6.94 1.41
CA ASN A 45 -4.97 7.54 1.69
C ASN A 45 -4.51 8.39 0.51
N LEU A 46 -4.03 9.59 0.81
CA LEU A 46 -3.22 10.36 -0.12
C LEU A 46 -1.78 9.92 0.09
N THR A 47 -1.19 9.31 -0.92
CA THR A 47 0.11 8.66 -0.80
C THR A 47 1.12 9.32 -1.71
N ARG A 48 2.32 9.55 -1.17
CA ARG A 48 3.48 10.11 -1.88
C ARG A 48 4.61 9.12 -1.85
N ILE A 49 5.24 8.91 -3.00
CA ILE A 49 6.40 8.03 -3.14
C ILE A 49 7.57 8.88 -3.62
N ALA A 50 8.57 9.02 -2.78
CA ALA A 50 9.79 9.74 -3.13
C ALA A 50 10.54 9.06 -4.27
N ALA A 51 11.37 9.83 -4.98
CA ALA A 51 12.23 9.29 -6.03
C ALA A 51 13.03 8.08 -5.52
N GLY A 52 13.03 6.99 -6.27
CA GLY A 52 13.76 5.76 -5.94
C GLY A 52 13.10 4.87 -4.89
N SER A 53 11.94 5.25 -4.34
CA SER A 53 11.22 4.46 -3.32
C SER A 53 10.12 3.60 -3.93
N ALA A 54 9.60 2.68 -3.12
CA ALA A 54 8.52 1.78 -3.49
C ALA A 54 7.32 1.91 -2.53
N SER A 55 6.13 1.57 -3.03
CA SER A 55 4.91 1.58 -2.23
C SER A 55 4.88 0.48 -1.18
N ALA A 56 5.34 -0.70 -1.55
CA ALA A 56 5.31 -1.91 -0.74
C ALA A 56 6.16 -2.98 -1.39
N LEU A 57 6.38 -4.09 -0.69
CA LEU A 57 6.78 -5.35 -1.31
C LEU A 57 5.65 -5.84 -2.22
N ARG A 58 5.98 -6.57 -3.27
CA ARG A 58 4.98 -7.14 -4.17
C ARG A 58 4.09 -8.12 -3.40
N HIS A 59 2.77 -7.88 -3.41
CA HIS A 59 1.82 -8.58 -2.55
C HIS A 59 0.42 -8.62 -3.14
N TRP A 60 -0.41 -9.52 -2.62
CA TRP A 60 -1.86 -9.56 -2.88
C TRP A 60 -2.62 -9.89 -1.59
N HIS A 61 -3.86 -9.42 -1.52
CA HIS A 61 -4.75 -9.57 -0.36
C HIS A 61 -5.80 -10.63 -0.62
N GLU A 62 -6.10 -11.46 0.39
CA GLU A 62 -7.18 -12.45 0.26
C GLU A 62 -8.57 -11.82 0.30
N THR A 63 -8.78 -10.80 1.15
CA THR A 63 -10.12 -10.30 1.45
C THR A 63 -10.33 -8.81 1.18
N GLU A 64 -9.26 -8.04 0.94
CA GLU A 64 -9.37 -6.60 0.71
C GLU A 64 -9.14 -6.25 -0.76
N ASP A 65 -10.12 -5.51 -1.34
CA ASP A 65 -9.92 -4.86 -2.63
C ASP A 65 -9.11 -3.59 -2.45
N GLU A 66 -8.31 -3.25 -3.44
CA GLU A 66 -7.55 -2.00 -3.48
C GLU A 66 -7.75 -1.29 -4.83
N PHE A 67 -7.69 0.04 -4.78
CA PHE A 67 -7.77 0.90 -5.96
C PHE A 67 -6.82 2.06 -5.80
N ILE A 68 -6.17 2.46 -6.88
CA ILE A 68 -5.36 3.68 -6.91
C ILE A 68 -5.70 4.55 -8.11
N TYR A 69 -5.53 5.87 -7.92
CA TYR A 69 -5.67 6.87 -8.98
C TYR A 69 -4.47 7.82 -8.94
N MET A 70 -3.74 7.90 -10.05
CA MET A 70 -2.55 8.74 -10.15
C MET A 70 -2.91 10.22 -10.25
N LEU A 71 -2.31 11.04 -9.38
CA LEU A 71 -2.51 12.50 -9.36
C LEU A 71 -1.32 13.25 -9.95
N GLU A 72 -0.10 12.88 -9.57
CA GLU A 72 1.14 13.54 -10.01
C GLU A 72 2.26 12.51 -10.18
N GLY A 73 3.19 12.82 -11.09
CA GLY A 73 4.37 11.99 -11.33
C GLY A 73 4.06 10.67 -12.02
N GLU A 74 5.05 9.79 -12.07
CA GLU A 74 4.95 8.47 -12.70
C GLU A 74 5.37 7.38 -11.73
N LEU A 75 4.66 6.26 -11.77
CA LEU A 75 5.03 5.04 -11.05
C LEU A 75 5.03 3.87 -12.03
N VAL A 76 5.85 2.88 -11.76
CA VAL A 76 5.82 1.60 -12.48
C VAL A 76 5.02 0.61 -11.63
N LEU A 77 3.91 0.14 -12.17
CA LEU A 77 3.15 -0.95 -11.60
C LEU A 77 3.81 -2.27 -12.00
N VAL A 78 4.25 -3.03 -11.00
CA VAL A 78 4.84 -4.36 -11.20
C VAL A 78 3.82 -5.41 -10.76
N GLU A 79 3.47 -6.30 -11.66
CA GLU A 79 2.51 -7.39 -11.45
C GLU A 79 3.16 -8.75 -11.75
N ASN A 80 2.40 -9.84 -11.65
CA ASN A 80 2.90 -11.17 -12.00
C ASN A 80 3.34 -11.25 -13.47
N ASP A 81 2.62 -10.55 -14.37
CA ASP A 81 2.80 -10.69 -15.82
C ASP A 81 3.68 -9.58 -16.43
N GLY A 82 4.21 -8.68 -15.63
CA GLY A 82 5.10 -7.64 -16.15
C GLY A 82 4.90 -6.28 -15.51
N GLU A 83 5.32 -5.25 -16.23
CA GLU A 83 5.36 -3.88 -15.76
C GLU A 83 4.54 -2.95 -16.64
N THR A 84 3.89 -1.96 -16.01
CA THR A 84 3.12 -0.92 -16.70
C THR A 84 3.44 0.43 -16.10
N VAL A 85 3.72 1.43 -16.92
CA VAL A 85 3.91 2.81 -16.44
C VAL A 85 2.54 3.45 -16.20
N LEU A 86 2.35 4.01 -15.01
CA LEU A 86 1.16 4.77 -14.65
C LEU A 86 1.50 6.26 -14.61
N LYS A 87 0.70 7.06 -15.30
CA LYS A 87 0.82 8.52 -15.39
C LYS A 87 -0.38 9.19 -14.75
N PRO A 88 -0.33 10.51 -14.48
CA PRO A 88 -1.49 11.24 -13.94
C PRO A 88 -2.76 10.98 -14.75
N GLY A 89 -3.85 10.64 -14.06
CA GLY A 89 -5.11 10.25 -14.67
C GLY A 89 -5.28 8.76 -14.90
N ASP A 90 -4.22 7.96 -14.74
CA ASP A 90 -4.33 6.50 -14.81
C ASP A 90 -4.82 5.94 -13.47
N ALA A 91 -5.53 4.83 -13.55
CA ALA A 91 -6.02 4.10 -12.38
C ALA A 91 -5.67 2.61 -12.47
N ALA A 92 -5.58 1.96 -11.33
CA ALA A 92 -5.41 0.51 -11.24
C ALA A 92 -6.25 -0.05 -10.11
N ALA A 93 -6.77 -1.25 -10.31
CA ALA A 93 -7.60 -1.95 -9.33
C ALA A 93 -7.02 -3.34 -9.05
N PHE A 94 -7.01 -3.71 -7.77
CA PHE A 94 -6.45 -4.96 -7.29
C PHE A 94 -7.51 -5.74 -6.53
N LYS A 95 -8.10 -6.71 -7.19
CA LYS A 95 -9.21 -7.49 -6.64
C LYS A 95 -8.71 -8.46 -5.57
N ALA A 96 -9.43 -8.52 -4.46
CA ALA A 96 -9.19 -9.50 -3.41
C ALA A 96 -9.18 -10.92 -3.96
N GLY A 97 -8.24 -11.73 -3.49
CA GLY A 97 -8.16 -13.14 -3.85
C GLY A 97 -7.68 -13.44 -5.26
N SER A 98 -7.19 -12.44 -6.00
CA SER A 98 -6.76 -12.63 -7.40
C SER A 98 -5.48 -13.47 -7.56
N GLY A 99 -4.63 -13.49 -6.53
CA GLY A 99 -3.29 -14.08 -6.63
C GLY A 99 -2.30 -13.28 -7.46
N ASN A 100 -2.74 -12.17 -8.07
CA ASN A 100 -1.86 -11.28 -8.84
C ASN A 100 -1.23 -10.26 -7.90
N ALA A 101 0.00 -10.49 -7.51
CA ALA A 101 0.72 -9.61 -6.62
C ALA A 101 1.21 -8.36 -7.33
N HIS A 102 1.17 -7.22 -6.62
CA HIS A 102 1.52 -5.93 -7.19
C HIS A 102 2.39 -5.10 -6.26
N ARG A 103 3.11 -4.15 -6.82
CA ARG A 103 3.81 -3.06 -6.15
C ARG A 103 3.99 -1.90 -7.10
N LEU A 104 4.23 -0.71 -6.54
CA LEU A 104 4.50 0.50 -7.30
C LEU A 104 5.93 0.96 -7.02
N LEU A 105 6.69 1.25 -8.08
CA LEU A 105 8.07 1.73 -7.99
C LEU A 105 8.17 3.12 -8.57
N ASN A 106 8.85 4.01 -7.87
CA ASN A 106 9.21 5.31 -8.41
C ASN A 106 10.65 5.27 -8.95
N ARG A 107 10.77 5.05 -10.26
CA ARG A 107 12.07 5.04 -10.96
C ARG A 107 12.47 6.40 -11.49
N THR A 108 11.70 7.45 -11.19
CA THR A 108 11.94 8.82 -11.64
C THR A 108 12.75 9.61 -10.61
N SER A 109 13.12 10.83 -10.97
CA SER A 109 13.80 11.78 -10.08
C SER A 109 12.83 12.69 -9.33
N LYS A 110 11.52 12.49 -9.47
CA LYS A 110 10.48 13.34 -8.88
C LYS A 110 9.55 12.51 -8.01
N GLU A 111 8.95 13.15 -7.00
CA GLU A 111 7.91 12.54 -6.19
C GLU A 111 6.68 12.19 -7.04
N ALA A 112 6.06 11.06 -6.75
CA ALA A 112 4.78 10.65 -7.32
C ALA A 112 3.69 10.72 -6.24
N VAL A 113 2.46 11.07 -6.65
CA VAL A 113 1.32 11.21 -5.75
C VAL A 113 0.14 10.46 -6.31
N TYR A 114 -0.52 9.67 -5.47
CA TYR A 114 -1.73 8.94 -5.84
C TYR A 114 -2.71 8.85 -4.69
N LEU A 115 -3.96 8.65 -5.04
CA LEU A 115 -5.02 8.34 -4.09
C LEU A 115 -5.17 6.82 -4.02
N GLU A 116 -5.20 6.28 -2.81
CA GLU A 116 -5.35 4.85 -2.53
C GLU A 116 -6.64 4.63 -1.76
N VAL A 117 -7.47 3.71 -2.25
CA VAL A 117 -8.72 3.32 -1.61
C VAL A 117 -8.72 1.81 -1.42
N GLY A 118 -9.04 1.35 -0.24
CA GLY A 118 -9.08 -0.09 0.04
C GLY A 118 -10.12 -0.47 1.07
N THR A 119 -10.64 -1.67 0.93
CA THR A 119 -11.58 -2.25 1.90
C THR A 119 -10.93 -2.35 3.28
N ARG A 120 -11.73 -2.23 4.32
CA ARG A 120 -11.34 -2.55 5.69
C ARG A 120 -12.10 -3.76 6.18
N ALA A 121 -11.61 -4.93 5.79
CA ALA A 121 -12.16 -6.21 6.27
C ALA A 121 -11.78 -6.45 7.73
N ALA A 122 -12.60 -7.21 8.44
CA ALA A 122 -12.33 -7.60 9.82
C ALA A 122 -11.07 -8.47 9.95
N ALA A 123 -10.76 -9.25 8.92
CA ALA A 123 -9.56 -10.06 8.84
C ALA A 123 -9.03 -10.08 7.41
N ASP A 124 -7.72 -10.21 7.27
CA ASP A 124 -7.05 -10.30 5.97
C ASP A 124 -5.77 -11.13 6.10
N HIS A 125 -5.40 -11.76 5.00
CA HIS A 125 -4.12 -12.46 4.88
C HIS A 125 -3.45 -11.92 3.62
N VAL A 126 -2.25 -11.36 3.78
CA VAL A 126 -1.48 -10.75 2.69
C VAL A 126 -0.31 -11.66 2.34
N HIS A 127 -0.18 -11.98 1.07
CA HIS A 127 0.85 -12.86 0.54
C HIS A 127 1.91 -12.07 -0.21
N TYR A 128 3.17 -12.41 0.04
CA TYR A 128 4.36 -11.78 -0.55
C TYR A 128 5.14 -12.86 -1.32
N PRO A 129 4.85 -13.07 -2.61
CA PRO A 129 5.43 -14.22 -3.34
C PRO A 129 6.96 -14.19 -3.48
N ASP A 130 7.56 -13.01 -3.46
CA ASP A 130 9.01 -12.88 -3.66
C ASP A 130 9.83 -12.90 -2.37
N ASP A 131 9.16 -12.86 -1.21
CA ASP A 131 9.80 -12.70 0.08
C ASP A 131 9.35 -13.77 1.07
N ASP A 132 10.20 -14.08 2.05
CA ASP A 132 9.83 -14.96 3.16
C ASP A 132 8.99 -14.19 4.17
N LEU A 133 7.77 -13.85 3.77
CA LEU A 133 6.89 -12.98 4.52
C LEU A 133 5.43 -13.27 4.22
N THR A 134 4.61 -13.29 5.26
CA THR A 134 3.16 -13.14 5.17
C THR A 134 2.69 -12.18 6.25
N LEU A 135 1.54 -11.55 6.03
CA LEU A 135 0.89 -10.72 7.03
C LEU A 135 -0.48 -11.31 7.32
N VAL A 136 -0.74 -11.56 8.60
CA VAL A 136 -2.07 -11.95 9.09
C VAL A 136 -2.60 -10.82 9.96
N ARG A 137 -3.80 -10.36 9.65
CA ARG A 137 -4.49 -9.33 10.44
C ARG A 137 -5.89 -9.82 10.77
N ASP A 138 -6.20 -9.83 12.05
CA ASP A 138 -7.50 -10.24 12.59
C ASP A 138 -7.80 -9.50 13.91
N ALA A 139 -8.75 -10.01 14.70
CA ALA A 139 -9.11 -9.42 15.98
C ALA A 139 -7.94 -9.37 16.98
N ASP A 140 -6.95 -10.24 16.84
CA ASP A 140 -5.77 -10.29 17.71
C ASP A 140 -4.65 -9.33 17.26
N GLY A 141 -4.86 -8.61 16.16
CA GLY A 141 -3.95 -7.62 15.63
C GLY A 141 -3.23 -8.05 14.37
N ARG A 142 -2.13 -7.35 14.09
CA ARG A 142 -1.30 -7.54 12.90
C ARG A 142 -0.07 -8.35 13.26
N ARG A 143 0.20 -9.40 12.50
CA ARG A 143 1.38 -10.25 12.70
C ARG A 143 2.09 -10.50 11.38
N TYR A 144 3.38 -10.14 11.33
CA TYR A 144 4.26 -10.52 10.24
C TYR A 144 4.93 -11.85 10.56
N LEU A 145 4.80 -12.81 9.64
CA LEU A 145 5.29 -14.17 9.82
C LEU A 145 6.22 -14.56 8.67
N HIS A 146 7.16 -15.47 8.96
CA HIS A 146 7.83 -16.24 7.93
C HIS A 146 6.83 -17.15 7.21
N LYS A 147 7.13 -17.60 6.01
CA LYS A 147 6.29 -18.58 5.30
C LYS A 147 6.15 -19.90 6.05
N SER A 148 7.08 -20.20 6.98
CA SER A 148 6.96 -21.31 7.91
C SER A 148 5.87 -21.13 8.96
N GLY A 149 5.39 -19.90 9.16
CA GLY A 149 4.44 -19.56 10.21
C GLY A 149 5.08 -18.97 11.48
N GLU A 150 6.40 -18.96 11.57
CA GLU A 150 7.09 -18.36 12.72
C GLU A 150 7.03 -16.83 12.64
N PRO A 151 6.79 -16.15 13.78
CA PRO A 151 6.74 -14.69 13.79
C PRO A 151 8.13 -14.07 13.60
N TYR A 152 8.17 -12.90 12.97
CA TYR A 152 9.33 -12.03 12.98
C TYR A 152 9.47 -11.38 14.36
N THR A 153 10.67 -11.34 14.89
CA THR A 153 10.99 -10.73 16.18
C THR A 153 11.52 -9.31 16.05
#